data_3f302b99800b408b85d9a6d429d74f54
#
_entry.id   3f302b99800b408b85d9a6d429d74f54
#
_cell.length_a   1.000
_cell.length_b   1.000
_cell.length_c   1.000
_cell.angle_alpha   90.00
_cell.angle_beta   90.00
_cell.angle_gamma   90.00
#
_symmetry.space_group_name_H-M   'P 1'
#
loop_
_entity.id
_entity.type
_entity.pdbx_description
1 polymer ?
#
loop_
_entity_poly.entity_id
_entity_poly.type
_entity_poly.pdbx_seq_one_letter_code
_entity_poly.pdbx_strand_id
1 'polypeptide(L)'
;CRLVYRTGISVAPFKAQNMSNNAAVTRQGGEIGRAQALQAEACGIESHVDMNPILLKPDSDESAQVVMQGRVRGRSDASALFDRTSEFRRIAYESYSRLANRVDAIILEGAGSAAEVNLRHCDVANWPMVDYADASVLLVADIDRGGVFAQVLGTLDLLTLEERRRIIGVVINKFRGRRELFVEGTTFLEKRSGIPVLGVVPFLSGLRLDQEDSLDHGRQTVFSDSTVNVAVVLLPRMSNFTDFNALAAEPGVALCYADRPEHFAKADVVIIPG
;
A
#
# COMPACT_ATOMS: atom_id res chain seq x y z
N CYS A 1 -11.63 3.03 3.60
CA CYS A 1 -12.16 1.93 4.43
C CYS A 1 -12.80 2.45 5.72
N ARG A 2 -12.04 2.91 6.72
CA ARG A 2 -12.57 3.28 8.05
C ARG A 2 -13.67 4.34 8.02
N LEU A 3 -13.57 5.35 7.15
CA LEU A 3 -14.61 6.39 7.03
C LEU A 3 -15.93 5.81 6.54
N VAL A 4 -15.91 4.96 5.52
CA VAL A 4 -17.10 4.29 4.99
C VAL A 4 -17.70 3.35 6.03
N TYR A 5 -16.87 2.53 6.70
CA TYR A 5 -17.32 1.66 7.78
C TYR A 5 -18.06 2.43 8.89
N ARG A 6 -17.58 3.63 9.25
CA ARG A 6 -18.21 4.47 10.29
C ARG A 6 -19.60 5.00 9.90
N THR A 7 -19.97 4.97 8.63
CA THR A 7 -21.34 5.33 8.19
C THR A 7 -22.31 4.16 8.27
N GLY A 8 -21.86 2.99 8.75
CA GLY A 8 -22.69 1.79 8.87
C GLY A 8 -22.75 0.94 7.60
N ILE A 9 -22.02 1.32 6.54
CA ILE A 9 -21.94 0.56 5.30
C ILE A 9 -20.97 -0.61 5.48
N SER A 10 -21.39 -1.80 5.10
CA SER A 10 -20.53 -2.97 5.01
C SER A 10 -19.50 -2.76 3.88
N VAL A 11 -18.23 -2.73 4.21
CA VAL A 11 -17.16 -2.35 3.27
C VAL A 11 -15.96 -3.27 3.38
N ALA A 12 -15.30 -3.56 2.25
CA ALA A 12 -14.05 -4.30 2.19
C ALA A 12 -12.98 -3.56 1.37
N PRO A 13 -11.69 -3.73 1.68
CA PRO A 13 -10.60 -3.29 0.82
C PRO A 13 -10.39 -4.28 -0.32
N PHE A 14 -9.83 -3.79 -1.42
CA PHE A 14 -9.40 -4.62 -2.54
C PHE A 14 -8.20 -4.00 -3.26
N LYS A 15 -7.14 -4.77 -3.43
CA LYS A 15 -6.00 -4.42 -4.28
C LYS A 15 -5.69 -5.63 -5.17
N ALA A 16 -5.97 -5.52 -6.45
CA ALA A 16 -5.91 -6.64 -7.39
C ALA A 16 -4.53 -7.29 -7.44
N GLN A 17 -3.50 -6.46 -7.52
CA GLN A 17 -2.09 -6.86 -7.48
C GLN A 17 -1.33 -5.94 -6.54
N ASN A 18 -0.57 -6.53 -5.63
CA ASN A 18 0.35 -5.81 -4.76
C ASN A 18 1.78 -6.30 -4.98
N MET A 19 2.75 -5.41 -4.78
CA MET A 19 4.16 -5.73 -4.78
C MET A 19 4.74 -5.31 -3.42
N SER A 20 4.96 -6.28 -2.54
CA SER A 20 5.45 -6.03 -1.18
C SER A 20 6.05 -7.28 -0.57
N ASN A 21 7.13 -7.13 0.19
CA ASN A 21 7.69 -8.19 1.02
C ASN A 21 6.98 -8.30 2.38
N ASN A 22 6.16 -7.31 2.75
CA ASN A 22 5.45 -7.30 4.00
C ASN A 22 4.06 -7.91 3.83
N ALA A 23 3.83 -9.05 4.45
CA ALA A 23 2.63 -9.84 4.29
C ALA A 23 1.95 -10.15 5.63
N ALA A 24 0.73 -10.63 5.55
CA ALA A 24 -0.04 -11.14 6.68
C ALA A 24 -0.72 -12.45 6.29
N VAL A 25 -0.94 -13.30 7.28
CA VAL A 25 -1.65 -14.57 7.10
C VAL A 25 -3.13 -14.35 7.40
N THR A 26 -4.00 -14.77 6.46
CA THR A 26 -5.44 -14.78 6.68
C THR A 26 -5.84 -15.94 7.60
N ARG A 27 -7.04 -15.86 8.19
CA ARG A 27 -7.54 -16.95 9.06
C ARG A 27 -7.62 -18.31 8.34
N GLN A 28 -7.77 -18.32 7.03
CA GLN A 28 -7.81 -19.55 6.21
C GLN A 28 -6.41 -20.08 5.87
N GLY A 29 -5.34 -19.45 6.38
CA GLY A 29 -3.95 -19.83 6.15
C GLY A 29 -3.39 -19.37 4.80
N GLY A 30 -4.05 -18.42 4.12
CA GLY A 30 -3.53 -17.79 2.91
C GLY A 30 -2.76 -16.51 3.20
N GLU A 31 -1.83 -16.13 2.33
CA GLU A 31 -1.00 -14.94 2.45
C GLU A 31 -1.57 -13.78 1.63
N ILE A 32 -1.61 -12.57 2.21
CA ILE A 32 -1.97 -11.32 1.54
C ILE A 32 -1.02 -10.20 1.94
N GLY A 33 -1.01 -9.09 1.21
CA GLY A 33 -0.28 -7.88 1.59
C GLY A 33 -0.71 -7.35 2.96
N ARG A 34 0.26 -6.90 3.77
CA ARG A 34 0.03 -6.37 5.12
C ARG A 34 -0.93 -5.19 5.13
N ALA A 35 -0.83 -4.30 4.14
CA ALA A 35 -1.70 -3.15 4.01
C ALA A 35 -3.18 -3.55 3.88
N GLN A 36 -3.50 -4.58 3.09
CA GLN A 36 -4.87 -5.05 2.93
C GLN A 36 -5.41 -5.73 4.18
N ALA A 37 -4.55 -6.40 4.96
CA ALA A 37 -4.94 -6.92 6.28
C ALA A 37 -5.32 -5.78 7.25
N LEU A 38 -4.50 -4.73 7.35
CA LEU A 38 -4.80 -3.53 8.15
C LEU A 38 -6.07 -2.81 7.67
N GLN A 39 -6.27 -2.75 6.36
CA GLN A 39 -7.48 -2.15 5.78
C GLN A 39 -8.73 -2.98 6.11
N ALA A 40 -8.63 -4.31 6.16
CA ALA A 40 -9.71 -5.19 6.60
C ALA A 40 -10.06 -4.95 8.07
N GLU A 41 -9.07 -4.84 8.95
CA GLU A 41 -9.26 -4.44 10.35
C GLU A 41 -9.95 -3.07 10.45
N ALA A 42 -9.56 -2.10 9.63
CA ALA A 42 -10.19 -0.80 9.57
C ALA A 42 -11.65 -0.85 9.12
N CYS A 43 -12.04 -1.89 8.39
CA CYS A 43 -13.43 -2.20 8.00
C CYS A 43 -14.18 -3.03 9.06
N GLY A 44 -13.52 -3.48 10.13
CA GLY A 44 -14.11 -4.35 11.14
C GLY A 44 -14.37 -5.78 10.67
N ILE A 45 -13.65 -6.25 9.65
CA ILE A 45 -13.79 -7.59 9.06
C ILE A 45 -12.46 -8.35 9.09
N GLU A 46 -12.55 -9.68 9.05
CA GLU A 46 -11.37 -10.53 8.91
C GLU A 46 -10.77 -10.42 7.50
N SER A 47 -9.45 -10.47 7.42
CA SER A 47 -8.75 -10.48 6.15
C SER A 47 -9.02 -11.76 5.36
N HIS A 48 -9.15 -11.64 4.03
CA HIS A 48 -9.43 -12.74 3.12
C HIS A 48 -8.55 -12.63 1.87
N VAL A 49 -8.17 -13.76 1.29
CA VAL A 49 -7.31 -13.81 0.09
C VAL A 49 -7.88 -13.08 -1.12
N ASP A 50 -9.20 -12.95 -1.20
CA ASP A 50 -9.86 -12.19 -2.26
C ASP A 50 -9.61 -10.68 -2.17
N MET A 51 -9.17 -10.14 -1.02
CA MET A 51 -8.85 -8.72 -0.86
C MET A 51 -7.54 -8.33 -1.53
N ASN A 52 -6.62 -9.30 -1.70
CA ASN A 52 -5.38 -9.14 -2.44
C ASN A 52 -5.02 -10.45 -3.15
N PRO A 53 -5.67 -10.74 -4.28
CA PRO A 53 -5.57 -12.04 -4.95
C PRO A 53 -4.19 -12.32 -5.56
N ILE A 54 -3.41 -11.28 -5.86
CA ILE A 54 -2.06 -11.39 -6.42
C ILE A 54 -1.11 -10.57 -5.57
N LEU A 55 -0.14 -11.25 -4.95
CA LEU A 55 0.95 -10.61 -4.23
C LEU A 55 2.27 -11.03 -4.85
N LEU A 56 3.05 -10.05 -5.29
CA LEU A 56 4.39 -10.23 -5.80
C LEU A 56 5.38 -9.86 -4.70
N LYS A 57 6.26 -10.79 -4.34
CA LYS A 57 7.31 -10.56 -3.33
C LYS A 57 8.66 -10.47 -4.03
N PRO A 58 9.22 -9.27 -4.24
CA PRO A 58 10.51 -9.10 -4.90
C PRO A 58 11.62 -9.87 -4.15
N ASP A 59 12.31 -10.76 -4.84
CA ASP A 59 13.47 -11.49 -4.33
C ASP A 59 14.77 -11.07 -5.01
N SER A 60 14.68 -10.37 -6.14
CA SER A 60 15.79 -9.70 -6.82
C SER A 60 15.30 -8.42 -7.52
N ASP A 61 16.17 -7.72 -8.24
CA ASP A 61 15.78 -6.56 -9.04
C ASP A 61 14.97 -6.96 -10.27
N GLU A 62 15.06 -8.22 -10.68
CA GLU A 62 14.47 -8.74 -11.91
C GLU A 62 13.43 -9.84 -11.69
N SER A 63 13.27 -10.34 -10.44
CA SER A 63 12.38 -11.46 -10.15
C SER A 63 11.57 -11.26 -8.87
N ALA A 64 10.42 -11.94 -8.83
CA ALA A 64 9.57 -11.97 -7.66
C ALA A 64 8.98 -13.37 -7.44
N GLN A 65 8.76 -13.72 -6.18
CA GLN A 65 7.90 -14.84 -5.83
C GLN A 65 6.44 -14.43 -6.06
N VAL A 66 5.69 -15.26 -6.74
CA VAL A 66 4.29 -15.03 -7.08
C VAL A 66 3.40 -15.78 -6.11
N VAL A 67 2.60 -15.04 -5.36
CA VAL A 67 1.54 -15.58 -4.50
C VAL A 67 0.19 -15.28 -5.15
N MET A 68 -0.59 -16.31 -5.40
CA MET A 68 -1.93 -16.18 -6.01
C MET A 68 -2.95 -16.85 -5.11
N GLN A 69 -4.02 -16.12 -4.79
CA GLN A 69 -5.06 -16.60 -3.88
C GLN A 69 -4.46 -17.13 -2.54
N GLY A 70 -3.50 -16.38 -2.01
CA GLY A 70 -2.82 -16.68 -0.75
C GLY A 70 -1.84 -17.84 -0.78
N ARG A 71 -1.51 -18.40 -1.94
CA ARG A 71 -0.61 -19.55 -2.09
C ARG A 71 0.52 -19.24 -3.06
N VAL A 72 1.73 -19.61 -2.68
CA VAL A 72 2.92 -19.51 -3.55
C VAL A 72 2.72 -20.35 -4.81
N ARG A 73 2.96 -19.73 -5.97
CA ARG A 73 2.86 -20.36 -7.31
C ARG A 73 4.19 -20.40 -8.07
N GLY A 74 5.28 -20.16 -7.38
CA GLY A 74 6.61 -20.16 -7.95
C GLY A 74 7.22 -18.76 -8.03
N ARG A 75 8.24 -18.64 -8.87
CA ARG A 75 8.97 -17.40 -9.16
C ARG A 75 8.78 -17.02 -10.61
N SER A 76 8.82 -15.74 -10.90
CA SER A 76 8.78 -15.21 -12.26
C SER A 76 9.68 -13.99 -12.37
N ASP A 77 10.34 -13.83 -13.49
CA ASP A 77 10.96 -12.57 -13.86
C ASP A 77 9.93 -11.57 -14.40
N ALA A 78 10.37 -10.33 -14.60
CA ALA A 78 9.47 -9.25 -15.03
C ALA A 78 8.81 -9.54 -16.37
N SER A 79 9.49 -10.16 -17.34
CA SER A 79 8.94 -10.46 -18.65
C SER A 79 7.86 -11.55 -18.56
N ALA A 80 8.12 -12.61 -17.83
CA ALA A 80 7.17 -13.69 -17.60
C ALA A 80 5.94 -13.22 -16.79
N LEU A 81 6.09 -12.19 -15.93
CA LEU A 81 4.95 -11.58 -15.25
C LEU A 81 4.02 -10.84 -16.24
N PHE A 82 4.60 -10.16 -17.24
CA PHE A 82 3.80 -9.48 -18.27
C PHE A 82 3.01 -10.47 -19.12
N ASP A 83 3.58 -11.62 -19.45
CA ASP A 83 2.89 -12.68 -20.20
C ASP A 83 1.69 -13.25 -19.41
N ARG A 84 1.68 -13.14 -18.10
CA ARG A 84 0.61 -13.61 -17.23
C ARG A 84 -0.48 -12.57 -16.94
N THR A 85 -0.44 -11.40 -17.56
CA THR A 85 -1.40 -10.31 -17.31
C THR A 85 -2.85 -10.76 -17.45
N SER A 86 -3.17 -11.54 -18.49
CA SER A 86 -4.54 -12.05 -18.72
C SER A 86 -4.99 -13.01 -17.62
N GLU A 87 -4.10 -13.86 -17.13
CA GLU A 87 -4.35 -14.76 -16.00
C GLU A 87 -4.61 -13.95 -14.72
N PHE A 88 -3.77 -12.96 -14.46
CA PHE A 88 -3.88 -12.10 -13.28
C PHE A 88 -5.18 -11.29 -13.29
N ARG A 89 -5.56 -10.71 -14.43
CA ARG A 89 -6.84 -9.99 -14.56
C ARG A 89 -8.03 -10.92 -14.28
N ARG A 90 -8.04 -12.13 -14.85
CA ARG A 90 -9.11 -13.11 -14.59
C ARG A 90 -9.23 -13.42 -13.09
N ILE A 91 -8.13 -13.72 -12.42
CA ILE A 91 -8.12 -14.02 -10.98
C ILE A 91 -8.59 -12.81 -10.16
N ALA A 92 -8.15 -11.59 -10.53
CA ALA A 92 -8.58 -10.36 -9.87
C ALA A 92 -10.09 -10.14 -10.01
N TYR A 93 -10.65 -10.31 -11.20
CA TYR A 93 -12.08 -10.17 -11.47
C TYR A 93 -12.93 -11.19 -10.71
N GLU A 94 -12.52 -12.46 -10.72
CA GLU A 94 -13.19 -13.51 -9.95
C GLU A 94 -13.17 -13.22 -8.44
N SER A 95 -12.04 -12.74 -7.92
CA SER A 95 -11.89 -12.38 -6.49
C SER A 95 -12.74 -11.18 -6.12
N TYR A 96 -12.73 -10.14 -6.96
CA TYR A 96 -13.58 -8.98 -6.80
C TYR A 96 -15.06 -9.38 -6.77
N SER A 97 -15.50 -10.21 -7.71
CA SER A 97 -16.90 -10.66 -7.79
C SER A 97 -17.33 -11.44 -6.55
N ARG A 98 -16.45 -12.31 -6.02
CA ARG A 98 -16.73 -13.04 -4.77
C ARG A 98 -16.84 -12.09 -3.57
N LEU A 99 -15.98 -11.07 -3.52
CA LEU A 99 -15.98 -10.09 -2.44
C LEU A 99 -17.20 -9.16 -2.54
N ALA A 100 -17.57 -8.72 -3.74
CA ALA A 100 -18.72 -7.86 -4.00
C ALA A 100 -20.06 -8.50 -3.57
N ASN A 101 -20.15 -9.82 -3.55
CA ASN A 101 -21.33 -10.53 -3.05
C ASN A 101 -21.43 -10.59 -1.51
N ARG A 102 -20.44 -10.04 -0.79
CA ARG A 102 -20.35 -10.12 0.69
C ARG A 102 -20.49 -8.77 1.39
N VAL A 103 -20.32 -7.69 0.66
CA VAL A 103 -20.30 -6.32 1.22
C VAL A 103 -21.03 -5.36 0.30
N ASP A 104 -21.49 -4.23 0.87
CA ASP A 104 -22.23 -3.20 0.13
C ASP A 104 -21.30 -2.28 -0.67
N ALA A 105 -20.02 -2.16 -0.26
CA ALA A 105 -19.05 -1.31 -0.91
C ALA A 105 -17.66 -1.93 -0.91
N ILE A 106 -16.88 -1.70 -1.97
CA ILE A 106 -15.47 -2.08 -2.05
C ILE A 106 -14.63 -0.84 -2.31
N ILE A 107 -13.57 -0.67 -1.53
CA ILE A 107 -12.56 0.36 -1.75
C ILE A 107 -11.39 -0.29 -2.49
N LEU A 108 -11.30 0.02 -3.79
CA LEU A 108 -10.20 -0.44 -4.62
C LEU A 108 -8.98 0.47 -4.44
N GLU A 109 -7.83 -0.14 -4.31
CA GLU A 109 -6.54 0.52 -4.31
C GLU A 109 -5.77 0.15 -5.58
N GLY A 110 -5.27 1.16 -6.31
CA GLY A 110 -4.41 0.95 -7.46
C GLY A 110 -2.99 0.55 -7.07
N ALA A 111 -2.17 0.24 -8.06
CA ALA A 111 -0.75 -0.04 -7.90
C ALA A 111 0.06 0.83 -8.86
N GLY A 112 1.15 1.43 -8.36
CA GLY A 112 1.94 2.40 -9.11
C GLY A 112 1.15 3.68 -9.40
N SER A 113 1.45 4.34 -10.52
CA SER A 113 0.75 5.54 -10.95
C SER A 113 -0.47 5.21 -11.83
N ALA A 114 -1.53 6.00 -11.70
CA ALA A 114 -2.69 5.93 -12.61
C ALA A 114 -2.34 6.26 -14.07
N ALA A 115 -1.19 6.89 -14.32
CA ALA A 115 -0.73 7.32 -15.63
C ALA A 115 0.58 6.65 -16.08
N GLU A 116 0.82 5.39 -15.70
CA GLU A 116 1.95 4.58 -16.17
C GLU A 116 1.75 4.16 -17.63
N VAL A 117 2.04 5.06 -18.54
CA VAL A 117 1.75 4.90 -19.99
C VAL A 117 2.45 3.68 -20.60
N ASN A 118 3.68 3.43 -20.19
CA ASN A 118 4.50 2.29 -20.66
C ASN A 118 4.01 0.93 -20.12
N LEU A 119 3.27 0.89 -19.02
CA LEU A 119 2.79 -0.34 -18.37
C LEU A 119 1.29 -0.57 -18.58
N ARG A 120 0.58 0.23 -19.37
CA ARG A 120 -0.86 0.08 -19.60
C ARG A 120 -1.27 -1.30 -20.12
N HIS A 121 -0.46 -1.90 -20.96
CA HIS A 121 -0.73 -3.22 -21.54
C HIS A 121 -0.73 -4.34 -20.51
N CYS A 122 0.05 -4.20 -19.45
CA CYS A 122 0.18 -5.17 -18.34
C CYS A 122 -0.45 -4.70 -17.02
N ASP A 123 -1.19 -3.60 -17.02
CA ASP A 123 -1.94 -3.14 -15.86
C ASP A 123 -2.99 -4.18 -15.43
N VAL A 124 -3.02 -4.48 -14.14
CA VAL A 124 -4.00 -5.40 -13.53
C VAL A 124 -4.84 -4.67 -12.49
N ALA A 125 -4.26 -3.64 -11.84
CA ALA A 125 -4.80 -3.09 -10.61
C ALA A 125 -5.53 -1.75 -10.78
N ASN A 126 -5.19 -0.96 -11.81
CA ASN A 126 -5.75 0.38 -12.00
C ASN A 126 -6.97 0.33 -12.94
N TRP A 127 -6.81 0.74 -14.19
CA TRP A 127 -7.92 0.95 -15.12
C TRP A 127 -8.72 -0.32 -15.46
N PRO A 128 -8.10 -1.50 -15.62
CA PRO A 128 -8.87 -2.72 -15.81
C PRO A 128 -9.83 -3.04 -14.66
N MET A 129 -9.44 -2.71 -13.42
CA MET A 129 -10.32 -2.88 -12.26
C MET A 129 -11.39 -1.81 -12.18
N VAL A 130 -11.06 -0.55 -12.54
CA VAL A 130 -12.03 0.54 -12.62
C VAL A 130 -13.14 0.20 -13.60
N ASP A 131 -12.78 -0.30 -14.78
CA ASP A 131 -13.74 -0.67 -15.83
C ASP A 131 -14.58 -1.89 -15.41
N TYR A 132 -13.94 -2.92 -14.87
CA TYR A 132 -14.64 -4.13 -14.44
C TYR A 132 -15.64 -3.88 -13.30
N ALA A 133 -15.26 -3.03 -12.35
CA ALA A 133 -16.06 -2.71 -11.18
C ALA A 133 -17.06 -1.55 -11.42
N ASP A 134 -17.04 -0.93 -12.62
CA ASP A 134 -17.74 0.33 -12.90
C ASP A 134 -17.49 1.40 -11.83
N ALA A 135 -16.24 1.52 -11.39
CA ALA A 135 -15.88 2.32 -10.23
C ALA A 135 -15.69 3.80 -10.57
N SER A 136 -16.03 4.66 -9.61
CA SER A 136 -15.59 6.05 -9.58
C SER A 136 -14.19 6.15 -8.97
N VAL A 137 -13.38 7.09 -9.45
CA VAL A 137 -11.97 7.22 -9.07
C VAL A 137 -11.75 8.49 -8.24
N LEU A 138 -11.06 8.35 -7.12
CA LEU A 138 -10.45 9.45 -6.37
C LEU A 138 -8.95 9.47 -6.66
N LEU A 139 -8.47 10.57 -7.25
CA LEU A 139 -7.04 10.78 -7.46
C LEU A 139 -6.41 11.33 -6.19
N VAL A 140 -5.50 10.57 -5.58
CA VAL A 140 -4.78 10.99 -4.37
C VAL A 140 -3.39 11.46 -4.75
N ALA A 141 -3.03 12.68 -4.38
CA ALA A 141 -1.74 13.29 -4.69
C ALA A 141 -0.96 13.62 -3.41
N ASP A 142 0.32 13.25 -3.39
CA ASP A 142 1.23 13.48 -2.27
C ASP A 142 1.94 14.84 -2.43
N ILE A 143 1.61 15.80 -1.56
CA ILE A 143 2.21 17.14 -1.61
C ILE A 143 3.59 17.22 -0.95
N ASP A 144 3.92 16.27 -0.07
CA ASP A 144 5.17 16.30 0.72
C ASP A 144 6.42 16.20 -0.16
N ARG A 145 6.30 15.59 -1.33
CA ARG A 145 7.38 15.49 -2.33
C ARG A 145 7.59 16.74 -3.17
N GLY A 146 6.70 17.71 -3.09
CA GLY A 146 6.67 18.88 -3.96
C GLY A 146 6.09 18.60 -5.36
N GLY A 147 5.78 19.66 -6.11
CA GLY A 147 5.30 19.55 -7.48
C GLY A 147 3.88 19.02 -7.65
N VAL A 148 3.04 19.03 -6.63
CA VAL A 148 1.69 18.43 -6.63
C VAL A 148 0.81 18.93 -7.77
N PHE A 149 0.90 20.20 -8.15
CA PHE A 149 0.14 20.77 -9.28
C PHE A 149 0.51 20.11 -10.60
N ALA A 150 1.81 19.95 -10.86
CA ALA A 150 2.31 19.31 -12.07
C ALA A 150 1.96 17.81 -12.07
N GLN A 151 2.07 17.13 -10.93
CA GLN A 151 1.70 15.72 -10.79
C GLN A 151 0.22 15.49 -11.10
N VAL A 152 -0.68 16.27 -10.50
CA VAL A 152 -2.13 16.14 -10.75
C VAL A 152 -2.47 16.45 -12.18
N LEU A 153 -2.05 17.61 -12.69
CA LEU A 153 -2.41 18.05 -14.05
C LEU A 153 -1.78 17.15 -15.12
N GLY A 154 -0.52 16.74 -14.94
CA GLY A 154 0.17 15.83 -15.84
C GLY A 154 -0.46 14.43 -15.84
N THR A 155 -0.85 13.90 -14.66
CA THR A 155 -1.60 12.65 -14.59
C THR A 155 -2.89 12.73 -15.40
N LEU A 156 -3.69 13.79 -15.18
CA LEU A 156 -4.96 13.99 -15.89
C LEU A 156 -4.80 14.19 -17.41
N ASP A 157 -3.68 14.76 -17.85
CA ASP A 157 -3.36 14.97 -19.27
C ASP A 157 -2.98 13.67 -19.99
N LEU A 158 -2.34 12.74 -19.28
CA LEU A 158 -1.94 11.44 -19.80
C LEU A 158 -3.07 10.40 -19.83
N LEU A 159 -4.19 10.66 -19.16
CA LEU A 159 -5.35 9.78 -19.16
C LEU A 159 -6.19 9.98 -20.43
N THR A 160 -6.86 8.89 -20.85
CA THR A 160 -7.88 8.97 -21.88
C THR A 160 -9.08 9.80 -21.40
N LEU A 161 -9.91 10.26 -22.33
CA LEU A 161 -11.14 11.00 -21.96
C LEU A 161 -12.09 10.16 -21.12
N GLU A 162 -12.14 8.86 -21.36
CA GLU A 162 -12.99 7.92 -20.62
C GLU A 162 -12.50 7.72 -19.20
N GLU A 163 -11.20 7.46 -19.02
CA GLU A 163 -10.56 7.35 -17.71
C GLU A 163 -10.73 8.65 -16.91
N ARG A 164 -10.49 9.80 -17.55
CA ARG A 164 -10.64 11.09 -16.90
C ARG A 164 -12.07 11.34 -16.41
N ARG A 165 -13.10 10.90 -17.14
CA ARG A 165 -14.51 11.01 -16.72
C ARG A 165 -14.84 10.19 -15.49
N ARG A 166 -14.08 9.14 -15.21
CA ARG A 166 -14.24 8.34 -13.99
C ARG A 166 -13.73 9.05 -12.74
N ILE A 167 -12.90 10.10 -12.88
CA ILE A 167 -12.33 10.81 -11.74
C ILE A 167 -13.36 11.80 -11.21
N ILE A 168 -13.88 11.53 -10.03
CA ILE A 168 -14.88 12.35 -9.35
C ILE A 168 -14.29 13.40 -8.41
N GLY A 169 -12.99 13.32 -8.12
CA GLY A 169 -12.33 14.28 -7.25
C GLY A 169 -10.86 14.00 -7.03
N VAL A 170 -10.18 15.02 -6.54
CA VAL A 170 -8.77 14.98 -6.13
C VAL A 170 -8.69 15.12 -4.61
N VAL A 171 -7.81 14.34 -3.98
CA VAL A 171 -7.45 14.48 -2.56
C VAL A 171 -5.96 14.81 -2.47
N ILE A 172 -5.63 15.91 -1.80
CA ILE A 172 -4.24 16.28 -1.52
C ILE A 172 -3.85 15.67 -0.17
N ASN A 173 -2.84 14.82 -0.16
CA ASN A 173 -2.40 14.11 1.04
C ASN A 173 -1.07 14.63 1.57
N LYS A 174 -0.82 14.40 2.85
CA LYS A 174 0.40 14.76 3.59
C LYS A 174 0.70 16.26 3.61
N PHE A 175 -0.33 17.10 3.67
CA PHE A 175 -0.17 18.55 3.70
C PHE A 175 0.51 19.01 5.01
N ARG A 176 1.56 19.80 4.88
CA ARG A 176 2.24 20.46 6.01
C ARG A 176 2.01 21.95 5.99
N GLY A 177 1.73 22.54 7.14
CA GLY A 177 1.54 23.97 7.30
C GLY A 177 0.07 24.38 7.47
N ARG A 178 -0.19 25.67 7.24
CA ARG A 178 -1.52 26.26 7.43
C ARG A 178 -2.37 26.05 6.18
N ARG A 179 -3.50 25.35 6.34
CA ARG A 179 -4.42 24.99 5.26
C ARG A 179 -5.00 26.22 4.55
N GLU A 180 -5.18 27.32 5.28
CA GLU A 180 -5.71 28.57 4.76
C GLU A 180 -4.82 29.15 3.65
N LEU A 181 -3.51 28.92 3.70
CA LEU A 181 -2.55 29.35 2.69
C LEU A 181 -2.61 28.52 1.39
N PHE A 182 -3.29 27.40 1.40
CA PHE A 182 -3.40 26.50 0.26
C PHE A 182 -4.74 26.62 -0.50
N VAL A 183 -5.65 27.48 -0.06
CA VAL A 183 -6.97 27.68 -0.68
C VAL A 183 -6.85 28.12 -2.15
N GLU A 184 -5.93 29.05 -2.45
CA GLU A 184 -5.67 29.47 -3.83
C GLU A 184 -5.14 28.32 -4.69
N GLY A 185 -4.33 27.43 -4.11
CA GLY A 185 -3.82 26.23 -4.77
C GLY A 185 -4.92 25.23 -5.13
N THR A 186 -5.86 24.98 -4.22
CA THR A 186 -7.02 24.12 -4.52
C THR A 186 -7.89 24.73 -5.61
N THR A 187 -8.19 26.03 -5.51
CA THR A 187 -8.96 26.77 -6.53
C THR A 187 -8.28 26.74 -7.91
N PHE A 188 -6.95 26.85 -7.94
CA PHE A 188 -6.18 26.73 -9.18
C PHE A 188 -6.33 25.34 -9.81
N LEU A 189 -6.18 24.28 -9.03
CA LEU A 189 -6.36 22.90 -9.50
C LEU A 189 -7.76 22.67 -10.05
N GLU A 190 -8.79 23.07 -9.32
CA GLU A 190 -10.19 22.92 -9.74
C GLU A 190 -10.48 23.65 -11.06
N LYS A 191 -10.08 24.92 -11.16
CA LYS A 191 -10.26 25.70 -12.39
C LYS A 191 -9.51 25.10 -13.58
N ARG A 192 -8.31 24.58 -13.36
CA ARG A 192 -7.46 24.06 -14.44
C ARG A 192 -7.86 22.66 -14.88
N SER A 193 -8.26 21.81 -13.95
CA SER A 193 -8.63 20.41 -14.21
C SER A 193 -10.11 20.21 -14.54
N GLY A 194 -10.98 21.08 -14.05
CA GLY A 194 -12.44 20.87 -14.05
C GLY A 194 -12.91 19.81 -13.06
N ILE A 195 -12.03 19.36 -12.15
CA ILE A 195 -12.30 18.30 -11.17
C ILE A 195 -12.19 18.90 -9.76
N PRO A 196 -13.16 18.63 -8.84
CA PRO A 196 -13.15 19.20 -7.51
C PRO A 196 -12.03 18.63 -6.63
N VAL A 197 -11.45 19.49 -5.78
CA VAL A 197 -10.54 19.06 -4.71
C VAL A 197 -11.38 18.74 -3.46
N LEU A 198 -11.64 17.46 -3.23
CA LEU A 198 -12.55 16.99 -2.17
C LEU A 198 -11.97 17.13 -0.76
N GLY A 199 -10.65 17.22 -0.65
CA GLY A 199 -10.02 17.39 0.65
C GLY A 199 -8.52 17.59 0.59
N VAL A 200 -8.02 18.21 1.67
CA VAL A 200 -6.60 18.37 1.95
C VAL A 200 -6.35 17.68 3.29
N VAL A 201 -5.67 16.55 3.26
CA VAL A 201 -5.36 15.73 4.43
C VAL A 201 -4.04 16.17 5.03
N PRO A 202 -4.00 16.56 6.30
CA PRO A 202 -2.75 16.99 6.93
C PRO A 202 -1.76 15.83 7.07
N PHE A 203 -0.49 16.18 7.15
CA PHE A 203 0.54 15.23 7.55
C PHE A 203 0.30 14.84 9.02
N LEU A 204 0.04 13.55 9.24
CA LEU A 204 -0.22 13.00 10.57
C LEU A 204 1.10 12.48 11.16
N SER A 205 1.69 13.22 12.09
CA SER A 205 2.84 12.75 12.85
C SER A 205 2.40 11.76 13.93
N GLY A 206 3.23 10.75 14.19
CA GLY A 206 2.99 9.78 15.26
C GLY A 206 2.02 8.65 14.93
N LEU A 207 1.57 8.52 13.68
CA LEU A 207 0.88 7.32 13.24
C LEU A 207 1.83 6.11 13.31
N ARG A 208 1.45 5.11 14.09
CA ARG A 208 2.13 3.81 14.16
C ARG A 208 1.39 2.82 13.25
N LEU A 209 1.39 3.09 11.96
CA LEU A 209 0.89 2.13 10.96
C LEU A 209 2.06 1.31 10.45
N ASP A 210 1.80 0.03 10.25
CA ASP A 210 2.76 -0.85 9.60
C ASP A 210 3.06 -0.31 8.20
N GLN A 211 4.35 -0.15 7.90
CA GLN A 211 4.79 0.30 6.58
C GLN A 211 4.68 -0.84 5.58
N GLU A 212 4.29 -0.53 4.36
CA GLU A 212 4.12 -1.53 3.32
C GLU A 212 5.46 -1.93 2.69
N ASP A 213 6.31 -0.96 2.35
CA ASP A 213 7.42 -1.19 1.41
C ASP A 213 8.82 -0.91 1.97
N SER A 214 8.98 -0.32 3.14
CA SER A 214 10.32 0.02 3.64
C SER A 214 10.43 0.06 5.16
N LEU A 215 11.56 -0.42 5.65
CA LEU A 215 12.01 -0.10 7.00
C LEU A 215 12.38 1.40 7.05
N ASP A 216 11.82 2.11 8.01
CA ASP A 216 12.29 3.45 8.34
C ASP A 216 13.68 3.34 9.01
N HIS A 217 14.75 3.40 8.21
CA HIS A 217 16.13 3.35 8.68
C HIS A 217 16.48 4.51 9.64
N GLY A 218 15.59 5.49 9.83
CA GLY A 218 15.78 6.63 10.72
C GLY A 218 15.58 6.33 12.21
N ARG A 219 15.02 5.19 12.57
CA ARG A 219 14.81 4.79 13.98
C ARG A 219 15.91 3.86 14.47
N GLN A 220 17.14 4.33 14.55
CA GLN A 220 18.14 3.67 15.39
C GLN A 220 17.81 3.96 16.86
N THR A 221 17.21 3.03 17.55
CA THR A 221 17.06 3.11 18.99
C THR A 221 18.46 2.96 19.61
N VAL A 222 18.86 3.93 20.40
CA VAL A 222 20.16 3.87 21.09
C VAL A 222 20.04 2.85 22.21
N PHE A 223 20.87 1.83 22.19
CA PHE A 223 20.96 0.85 23.26
C PHE A 223 21.41 1.49 24.58
N SER A 224 20.82 1.07 25.67
CA SER A 224 21.16 1.59 27.01
C SER A 224 21.20 0.43 28.05
N ASP A 225 21.90 0.67 29.15
CA ASP A 225 22.02 -0.31 30.24
C ASP A 225 20.70 -0.48 31.03
N SER A 226 19.71 0.38 30.79
CA SER A 226 18.40 0.33 31.46
C SER A 226 17.32 -0.38 30.65
N THR A 227 17.65 -0.91 29.47
CA THR A 227 16.72 -1.58 28.56
C THR A 227 17.23 -2.95 28.18
N VAL A 228 16.30 -3.85 27.78
CA VAL A 228 16.68 -5.07 27.08
C VAL A 228 16.97 -4.69 25.61
N ASN A 229 18.22 -4.85 25.22
CA ASN A 229 18.72 -4.43 23.91
C ASN A 229 18.57 -5.57 22.90
N VAL A 230 17.69 -5.40 21.93
CA VAL A 230 17.39 -6.40 20.92
C VAL A 230 17.93 -5.96 19.56
N ALA A 231 18.85 -6.74 18.99
CA ALA A 231 19.37 -6.56 17.64
C ALA A 231 18.68 -7.53 16.67
N VAL A 232 17.95 -7.02 15.70
CA VAL A 232 17.41 -7.80 14.59
C VAL A 232 18.37 -7.68 13.42
N VAL A 233 18.88 -8.82 12.92
CA VAL A 233 19.79 -8.81 11.78
C VAL A 233 19.08 -8.25 10.55
N LEU A 234 19.60 -7.15 10.01
CA LEU A 234 19.04 -6.54 8.81
C LEU A 234 19.55 -7.31 7.57
N LEU A 235 18.71 -8.18 7.07
CA LEU A 235 18.96 -8.91 5.83
C LEU A 235 18.54 -8.08 4.62
N PRO A 236 19.24 -8.17 3.50
CA PRO A 236 18.75 -7.60 2.24
C PRO A 236 17.37 -8.17 1.91
N ARG A 237 16.40 -7.28 1.60
CA ARG A 237 15.03 -7.67 1.23
C ARG A 237 14.29 -8.47 2.31
N MET A 238 14.54 -8.16 3.59
CA MET A 238 13.86 -8.78 4.72
C MET A 238 12.34 -8.69 4.57
N SER A 239 11.66 -9.82 4.70
CA SER A 239 10.19 -9.89 4.69
C SER A 239 9.63 -9.70 6.11
N ASN A 240 8.38 -9.26 6.20
CA ASN A 240 7.61 -9.20 7.44
C ASN A 240 8.31 -8.46 8.60
N PHE A 241 9.07 -7.41 8.28
CA PHE A 241 9.77 -6.60 9.29
C PHE A 241 8.82 -6.00 10.33
N THR A 242 7.54 -5.88 10.03
CA THR A 242 6.52 -5.41 10.98
C THR A 242 6.21 -6.39 12.11
N ASP A 243 6.65 -7.64 12.03
CA ASP A 243 6.50 -8.62 13.12
C ASP A 243 7.26 -8.18 14.38
N PHE A 244 8.26 -7.32 14.23
CA PHE A 244 9.02 -6.75 15.36
C PHE A 244 8.42 -5.48 15.95
N ASN A 245 7.33 -4.93 15.36
CA ASN A 245 6.72 -3.68 15.84
C ASN A 245 6.17 -3.79 17.26
N ALA A 246 5.60 -4.94 17.63
CA ALA A 246 5.11 -5.18 18.98
C ALA A 246 6.26 -5.15 19.99
N LEU A 247 7.38 -5.79 19.67
CA LEU A 247 8.58 -5.80 20.51
C LEU A 247 9.20 -4.40 20.61
N ALA A 248 9.26 -3.66 19.52
CA ALA A 248 9.74 -2.27 19.51
C ALA A 248 8.84 -1.29 20.29
N ALA A 249 7.58 -1.64 20.52
CA ALA A 249 6.63 -0.86 21.28
C ALA A 249 6.64 -1.18 22.79
N GLU A 250 7.29 -2.28 23.19
CA GLU A 250 7.30 -2.73 24.58
C GLU A 250 8.15 -1.80 25.46
N PRO A 251 7.60 -1.27 26.56
CA PRO A 251 8.37 -0.46 27.50
C PRO A 251 9.57 -1.25 28.06
N GLY A 252 10.75 -0.62 28.08
CA GLY A 252 11.98 -1.27 28.56
C GLY A 252 12.69 -2.12 27.51
N VAL A 253 12.22 -2.16 26.26
CA VAL A 253 12.92 -2.80 25.13
C VAL A 253 13.48 -1.70 24.21
N ALA A 254 14.75 -1.84 23.85
CA ALA A 254 15.41 -1.07 22.82
C ALA A 254 15.70 -2.00 21.63
N LEU A 255 15.02 -1.78 20.49
CA LEU A 255 15.18 -2.60 19.29
C LEU A 255 15.90 -1.82 18.20
N CYS A 256 16.93 -2.42 17.60
CA CYS A 256 17.56 -1.90 16.40
C CYS A 256 17.66 -2.96 15.30
N TYR A 257 17.64 -2.49 14.05
CA TYR A 257 17.98 -3.34 12.90
C TYR A 257 19.48 -3.21 12.65
N ALA A 258 20.19 -4.33 12.80
CA ALA A 258 21.64 -4.40 12.85
C ALA A 258 22.24 -4.88 11.51
N ASP A 259 23.03 -4.02 10.87
CA ASP A 259 23.73 -4.29 9.60
C ASP A 259 25.26 -4.25 9.75
N ARG A 260 25.78 -3.94 10.97
CA ARG A 260 27.22 -3.81 11.26
C ARG A 260 27.57 -4.49 12.57
N PRO A 261 28.80 -4.99 12.72
CA PRO A 261 29.25 -5.66 13.95
C PRO A 261 29.05 -4.85 15.23
N GLU A 262 29.28 -3.54 15.18
CA GLU A 262 29.12 -2.65 16.33
C GLU A 262 27.70 -2.54 16.85
N HIS A 263 26.69 -2.81 16.01
CA HIS A 263 25.28 -2.84 16.42
C HIS A 263 24.96 -4.03 17.32
N PHE A 264 25.79 -5.08 17.29
CA PHE A 264 25.61 -6.28 18.13
C PHE A 264 26.35 -6.20 19.47
N ALA A 265 27.30 -5.27 19.61
CA ALA A 265 28.24 -5.23 20.74
C ALA A 265 27.55 -5.03 22.11
N LYS A 266 26.35 -4.42 22.13
CA LYS A 266 25.57 -4.15 23.33
C LYS A 266 24.21 -4.84 23.31
N ALA A 267 23.99 -5.79 22.42
CA ALA A 267 22.74 -6.51 22.34
C ALA A 267 22.68 -7.62 23.39
N ASP A 268 21.60 -7.66 24.14
CA ASP A 268 21.28 -8.77 25.05
C ASP A 268 20.68 -9.95 24.27
N VAL A 269 19.97 -9.64 23.16
CA VAL A 269 19.32 -10.62 22.30
C VAL A 269 19.61 -10.29 20.84
N VAL A 270 19.93 -11.33 20.05
CA VAL A 270 20.06 -11.23 18.59
C VAL A 270 18.98 -12.08 17.94
N ILE A 271 18.20 -11.47 17.04
CA ILE A 271 17.18 -12.15 16.26
C ILE A 271 17.65 -12.23 14.81
N ILE A 272 17.68 -13.43 14.26
CA ILE A 272 17.94 -13.68 12.83
C ILE A 272 16.57 -13.94 12.20
N PRO A 273 16.04 -12.98 11.43
CA PRO A 273 14.75 -13.14 10.78
C PRO A 273 14.82 -14.10 9.60
N GLY A 274 13.65 -14.62 9.18
CA GLY A 274 13.51 -15.48 7.99
C GLY A 274 13.40 -14.66 6.68
#